data_93d9146f7f7ba04e09b2695ac5aee7b2
#
_entry.id   93d9146f7f7ba04e09b2695ac5aee7b2
#
_cell.length_a   1.000
_cell.length_b   1.000
_cell.length_c   1.000
_cell.angle_alpha   90.00
_cell.angle_beta   90.00
_cell.angle_gamma   90.00
#
_symmetry.space_group_name_H-M   'P 1'
#
loop_
_entity.id
_entity.type
_entity.pdbx_description
1 polymer ?
#
loop_
_entity_poly.entity_id
_entity_poly.type
_entity_poly.pdbx_seq_one_letter_code
_entity_poly.pdbx_strand_id
1 'polypeptide(L)'
;MLLVRLYRVEDKEVMVMDSSQGFMPGENAIRLLASREYGVGADRVIVYCGNKLQEGFVAYAADGRAYKLTAADCKLLSREKADCEVRLTDCFVEKMRQADECELAAAC
;
A
#
# COMPACT_ATOMS: atom_id res chain seq x y z
N MET A 1 2.47 6.75 -13.67
CA MET A 1 1.60 5.58 -13.43
C MET A 1 2.24 4.69 -12.38
N LEU A 2 1.48 4.28 -11.38
CA LEU A 2 1.99 3.50 -10.27
C LEU A 2 1.53 2.04 -10.42
N LEU A 3 2.46 1.12 -10.27
CA LEU A 3 2.18 -0.31 -10.36
C LEU A 3 2.18 -0.92 -8.96
N VAL A 4 1.14 -1.66 -8.63
CA VAL A 4 1.07 -2.42 -7.38
C VAL A 4 0.97 -3.91 -7.69
N ARG A 5 1.56 -4.72 -6.83
CA ARG A 5 1.56 -6.17 -6.96
C ARG A 5 0.66 -6.78 -5.90
N LEU A 6 -0.18 -7.70 -6.31
CA LEU A 6 -1.08 -8.40 -5.42
C LEU A 6 -0.61 -9.83 -5.21
N TYR A 7 -0.61 -10.25 -3.96
CA TYR A 7 -0.25 -11.59 -3.55
C TYR A 7 -1.37 -12.17 -2.69
N ARG A 8 -1.56 -13.48 -2.78
CA ARG A 8 -2.49 -14.16 -1.89
C ARG A 8 -1.70 -15.03 -0.91
N VAL A 9 -1.92 -14.79 0.38
CA VAL A 9 -1.24 -15.49 1.47
C VAL A 9 -2.29 -15.92 2.48
N GLU A 10 -2.48 -17.23 2.65
CA GLU A 10 -3.44 -17.79 3.61
C GLU A 10 -4.83 -17.17 3.50
N ASP A 11 -5.36 -17.12 2.28
CA ASP A 11 -6.68 -16.56 1.95
C ASP A 11 -6.78 -15.04 2.13
N LYS A 12 -5.67 -14.38 2.39
CA LYS A 12 -5.62 -12.91 2.49
C LYS A 12 -4.91 -12.31 1.30
N GLU A 13 -5.41 -11.18 0.84
CA GLU A 13 -4.79 -10.44 -0.23
C GLU A 13 -3.82 -9.41 0.36
N VAL A 14 -2.58 -9.46 -0.09
CA VAL A 14 -1.53 -8.53 0.34
C VAL A 14 -1.04 -7.77 -0.88
N MET A 15 -1.05 -6.46 -0.77
CA MET A 15 -0.60 -5.57 -1.84
C MET A 15 0.79 -5.04 -1.50
N VAL A 16 1.67 -5.02 -2.50
CA VAL A 16 3.00 -4.42 -2.36
C VAL A 16 3.11 -3.26 -3.33
N MET A 17 3.40 -2.07 -2.80
CA MET A 17 3.54 -0.85 -3.59
C MET A 17 4.95 -0.29 -3.43
N ASP A 18 5.55 0.14 -4.55
CA ASP A 18 6.86 0.79 -4.56
C ASP A 18 6.66 2.31 -4.57
N SER A 19 7.06 2.97 -3.49
CA SER A 19 6.99 4.43 -3.35
C SER A 19 8.33 5.12 -3.58
N SER A 20 9.37 4.36 -3.95
CA SER A 20 10.70 4.95 -4.15
C SER A 20 10.75 5.96 -5.28
N GLN A 21 9.80 5.92 -6.19
CA GLN A 21 9.75 6.78 -7.38
C GLN A 21 8.93 8.05 -7.19
N GLY A 22 8.41 8.33 -6.01
CA GLY A 22 7.71 9.58 -5.78
C GLY A 22 6.63 9.56 -4.72
N PHE A 23 5.43 9.09 -5.04
CA PHE A 23 4.29 9.19 -4.14
C PHE A 23 4.43 8.28 -2.91
N MET A 24 4.35 8.88 -1.73
CA MET A 24 4.34 8.16 -0.45
C MET A 24 2.95 8.27 0.17
N PRO A 25 2.18 7.17 0.24
CA PRO A 25 0.81 7.24 0.77
C PRO A 25 0.82 7.40 2.29
N GLY A 26 -0.09 8.22 2.79
CA GLY A 26 -0.41 8.30 4.20
C GLY A 26 -1.53 7.34 4.59
N GLU A 27 -1.99 7.45 5.84
CA GLU A 27 -3.00 6.56 6.38
C GLU A 27 -4.30 6.53 5.56
N ASN A 28 -4.78 7.70 5.16
CA ASN A 28 -6.03 7.79 4.39
C ASN A 28 -5.89 7.26 2.97
N ALA A 29 -4.74 7.50 2.34
CA ALA A 29 -4.47 6.95 1.03
C ALA A 29 -4.43 5.43 1.08
N ILE A 30 -3.84 4.85 2.13
CA ILE A 30 -3.79 3.40 2.33
C ILE A 30 -5.21 2.84 2.51
N ARG A 31 -6.04 3.50 3.32
CA ARG A 31 -7.44 3.06 3.50
C ARG A 31 -8.20 3.06 2.18
N LEU A 32 -8.03 4.11 1.38
CA LEU A 32 -8.68 4.19 0.09
C LEU A 32 -8.20 3.07 -0.85
N LEU A 33 -6.88 2.86 -0.91
CA LEU A 33 -6.29 1.84 -1.76
C LEU A 33 -6.75 0.43 -1.38
N ALA A 34 -6.82 0.14 -0.09
CA ALA A 34 -7.21 -1.16 0.42
C ALA A 34 -8.74 -1.39 0.40
N SER A 35 -9.53 -0.35 0.19
CA SER A 35 -10.98 -0.45 0.13
C SER A 35 -11.43 -1.33 -1.04
N ARG A 36 -12.29 -2.31 -0.77
CA ARG A 36 -12.85 -3.16 -1.82
C ARG A 36 -13.92 -2.44 -2.63
N GLU A 37 -14.51 -1.40 -2.04
CA GLU A 37 -15.57 -0.62 -2.67
C GLU A 37 -15.03 0.51 -3.55
N TYR A 38 -14.01 1.23 -3.07
CA TYR A 38 -13.51 2.42 -3.74
C TYR A 38 -12.11 2.29 -4.31
N GLY A 39 -11.36 1.29 -3.87
CA GLY A 39 -9.98 1.08 -4.27
C GLY A 39 -9.76 -0.26 -4.94
N VAL A 40 -8.54 -0.75 -4.84
CA VAL A 40 -8.15 -2.04 -5.42
C VAL A 40 -8.64 -3.20 -4.56
N GLY A 41 -8.61 -3.03 -3.24
CA GLY A 41 -9.01 -4.05 -2.29
C GLY A 41 -7.83 -4.92 -1.85
N ALA A 42 -7.56 -4.90 -0.56
CA ALA A 42 -6.52 -5.75 0.03
C ALA A 42 -6.74 -5.84 1.53
N ASP A 43 -6.28 -6.92 2.14
CA ASP A 43 -6.31 -7.05 3.59
C ASP A 43 -5.13 -6.34 4.24
N ARG A 44 -4.00 -6.26 3.53
CA ARG A 44 -2.80 -5.59 3.99
C ARG A 44 -2.09 -4.90 2.83
N VAL A 45 -1.34 -3.84 3.14
CA VAL A 45 -0.56 -3.09 2.14
C VAL A 45 0.86 -2.94 2.67
N ILE A 46 1.83 -3.35 1.87
CA ILE A 46 3.24 -3.19 2.18
C ILE A 46 3.81 -2.16 1.21
N VAL A 47 4.45 -1.13 1.75
CA VAL A 47 5.00 -0.03 0.95
C VAL A 47 6.52 -0.07 1.02
N TYR A 48 7.17 -0.11 -0.15
CA TYR A 48 8.61 0.02 -0.24
C TYR A 48 8.97 1.50 -0.34
N CYS A 49 9.70 2.00 0.64
CA CYS A 49 10.02 3.42 0.75
C CYS A 49 11.35 3.81 0.10
N GLY A 50 12.16 2.83 -0.28
CA GLY A 50 13.44 3.10 -0.91
C GLY A 50 14.50 3.66 0.02
N ASN A 51 14.23 3.79 1.32
CA ASN A 51 15.21 4.23 2.29
C ASN A 51 15.64 3.06 3.18
N LYS A 52 16.70 3.26 3.96
CA LYS A 52 17.28 2.20 4.78
C LYS A 52 16.59 2.00 6.13
N LEU A 53 15.59 2.81 6.45
CA LEU A 53 14.84 2.66 7.69
C LEU A 53 13.94 1.44 7.56
N GLN A 54 14.00 0.54 8.53
CA GLN A 54 13.21 -0.69 8.54
C GLN A 54 13.34 -1.51 7.25
N GLU A 55 14.55 -1.59 6.73
CA GLU A 55 14.85 -2.33 5.50
C GLU A 55 14.08 -1.83 4.27
N GLY A 56 13.58 -0.61 4.36
CA GLY A 56 12.91 0.03 3.25
C GLY A 56 11.43 -0.32 3.09
N PHE A 57 10.84 -1.12 3.97
CA PHE A 57 9.44 -1.52 3.88
C PHE A 57 8.65 -1.09 5.11
N VAL A 58 7.42 -0.65 4.88
CA VAL A 58 6.45 -0.37 5.95
C VAL A 58 5.17 -1.13 5.64
N ALA A 59 4.64 -1.84 6.62
CA ALA A 59 3.41 -2.61 6.47
C ALA A 59 2.24 -1.87 7.10
N TYR A 60 1.10 -1.90 6.42
CA TYR A 60 -0.14 -1.28 6.88
C TYR A 60 -1.29 -2.28 6.85
N ALA A 61 -2.16 -2.21 7.84
CA ALA A 61 -3.44 -2.90 7.80
C ALA A 61 -4.41 -2.16 6.87
N ALA A 62 -5.52 -2.77 6.54
CA ALA A 62 -6.52 -2.15 5.65
C ALA A 62 -7.10 -0.85 6.21
N ASP A 63 -7.05 -0.66 7.54
CA ASP A 63 -7.51 0.57 8.20
C ASP A 63 -6.47 1.70 8.18
N GLY A 64 -5.31 1.48 7.57
CA GLY A 64 -4.25 2.47 7.45
C GLY A 64 -3.24 2.47 8.59
N ARG A 65 -3.40 1.63 9.60
CA ARG A 65 -2.46 1.57 10.72
C ARG A 65 -1.21 0.80 10.34
N ALA A 66 -0.05 1.39 10.65
CA ALA A 66 1.22 0.73 10.43
C ALA A 66 1.44 -0.39 11.48
N TYR A 67 2.11 -1.45 11.05
CA TYR A 67 2.51 -2.53 11.96
C TYR A 67 3.87 -3.09 11.54
N LYS A 68 4.48 -3.91 12.39
CA LYS A 68 5.78 -4.51 12.08
C LYS A 68 5.62 -5.64 11.07
N LEU A 69 6.57 -5.75 10.14
CA LEU A 69 6.60 -6.84 9.19
C LEU A 69 6.66 -8.18 9.93
N THR A 70 5.83 -9.11 9.49
CA THR A 70 5.81 -10.48 10.03
C THR A 70 6.75 -11.37 9.24
N ALA A 71 7.02 -12.58 9.76
CA ALA A 71 7.80 -13.57 9.01
C ALA A 71 7.14 -13.94 7.69
N ALA A 72 5.79 -13.98 7.66
CA ALA A 72 5.04 -14.25 6.43
C ALA A 72 5.24 -13.13 5.41
N ASP A 73 5.26 -11.88 5.86
CA ASP A 73 5.52 -10.73 5.00
C ASP A 73 6.91 -10.79 4.39
N CYS A 74 7.92 -11.17 5.18
CA CYS A 74 9.29 -11.31 4.69
C CYS A 74 9.40 -12.40 3.63
N LYS A 75 8.71 -13.52 3.80
CA LYS A 75 8.66 -14.58 2.80
C LYS A 75 7.99 -14.10 1.53
N LEU A 76 6.92 -13.33 1.67
CA LEU A 76 6.20 -12.76 0.54
C LEU A 76 7.11 -11.86 -0.28
N LEU A 77 7.85 -10.99 0.37
CA LEU A 77 8.73 -10.04 -0.30
C LEU A 77 9.87 -10.70 -1.06
N SER A 78 10.22 -11.95 -0.72
CA SER A 78 11.24 -12.71 -1.44
C SER A 78 10.70 -13.40 -2.70
N ARG A 79 9.39 -13.39 -2.92
CA ARG A 79 8.79 -13.99 -4.13
C ARG A 79 9.12 -13.14 -5.35
N GLU A 80 9.55 -13.79 -6.40
CA GLU A 80 9.94 -13.11 -7.64
C GLU A 80 8.73 -12.67 -8.47
N LYS A 81 7.58 -13.33 -8.29
CA LYS A 81 6.44 -13.12 -9.16
C LYS A 81 5.17 -12.93 -8.36
N ALA A 82 4.48 -11.84 -8.63
CA ALA A 82 3.19 -11.55 -8.04
C ALA A 82 2.09 -12.42 -8.66
N ASP A 83 1.02 -12.66 -7.88
CA ASP A 83 -0.16 -13.36 -8.40
C ASP A 83 -0.90 -12.49 -9.41
N CYS A 84 -0.90 -11.18 -9.18
CA CYS A 84 -1.53 -10.21 -10.06
C CYS A 84 -0.81 -8.87 -9.96
N GLU A 85 -0.81 -8.11 -11.04
CA GLU A 85 -0.30 -6.74 -11.05
C GLU A 85 -1.43 -5.79 -11.45
N VAL A 86 -1.56 -4.67 -10.73
CA VAL A 86 -2.57 -3.66 -11.00
C VAL A 86 -1.87 -2.32 -11.22
N ARG A 87 -2.24 -1.65 -12.30
CA ARG A 87 -1.76 -0.30 -12.59
C ARG A 87 -2.74 0.71 -12.02
N LEU A 88 -2.24 1.59 -11.16
CA LEU A 88 -3.04 2.66 -10.62
C LEU A 88 -3.02 3.82 -11.62
N THR A 89 -4.20 4.31 -11.98
CA THR A 89 -4.29 5.47 -12.86
C THR A 89 -3.80 6.72 -12.13
N ASP A 90 -3.37 7.72 -12.88
CA ASP A 90 -2.97 9.00 -12.31
C ASP A 90 -4.13 9.65 -11.56
N CYS A 91 -5.33 9.46 -12.07
CA CYS A 91 -6.56 9.96 -11.43
C CYS A 91 -6.77 9.32 -10.05
N PHE A 92 -6.53 8.01 -9.94
CA PHE A 92 -6.66 7.31 -8.65
C PHE A 92 -5.57 7.74 -7.67
N VAL A 93 -4.33 7.90 -8.14
CA VAL A 93 -3.22 8.37 -7.30
C VAL A 93 -3.54 9.77 -6.77
N GLU A 94 -4.13 10.62 -7.59
CA GLU A 94 -4.55 11.96 -7.15
C GLU A 94 -5.64 11.89 -6.08
N LYS A 95 -6.58 10.95 -6.19
CA LYS A 95 -7.58 10.73 -5.15
C LYS A 95 -6.95 10.31 -3.83
N MET A 96 -5.90 9.49 -3.88
CA MET A 96 -5.17 9.09 -2.70
C MET A 96 -4.51 10.28 -2.01
N ARG A 97 -3.90 11.18 -2.80
CA ARG A 97 -3.28 12.40 -2.27
C ARG A 97 -4.33 13.30 -1.63
N GLN A 98 -5.47 13.47 -2.29
CA GLN A 98 -6.56 14.29 -1.78
C GLN A 98 -7.14 13.72 -0.48
N ALA A 99 -7.19 12.41 -0.34
CA ALA A 99 -7.65 11.77 0.89
C ALA A 99 -6.76 12.14 2.08
N ASP A 100 -5.44 12.13 1.89
CA ASP A 100 -4.50 12.53 2.93
C ASP A 100 -4.61 14.02 3.24
N GLU A 101 -4.74 14.85 2.22
CA GLU A 101 -4.87 16.30 2.38
C GLU A 101 -6.17 16.69 3.08
N CYS A 102 -7.26 16.01 2.77
CA CYS A 102 -8.56 16.29 3.40
C CYS A 102 -8.52 16.02 4.89
N GLU A 103 -7.82 14.98 5.34
CA GLU A 103 -7.68 14.73 6.77
C GLU A 103 -6.89 15.83 7.46
N LEU A 104 -5.82 16.30 6.84
CA LEU A 104 -5.04 17.42 7.37
C LEU A 104 -5.90 18.68 7.50
N ALA A 105 -6.72 18.96 6.50
CA ALA A 105 -7.65 20.08 6.53
C ALA A 105 -8.71 19.92 7.61
N ALA A 106 -9.23 18.72 7.81
CA ALA A 106 -10.23 18.45 8.82
C ALA A 106 -9.67 18.52 10.24
N ALA A 107 -8.37 18.24 10.42
CA ALA A 107 -7.71 18.30 11.71
C ALA A 107 -7.42 19.75 12.15
N CYS A 108 -7.52 20.69 11.24
CA CYS A 108 -7.39 22.10 11.52
C CYS A 108 -8.74 22.68 11.86
#